data_4fd0ed371e60fae084e840f5718ddb4a
#
_entry.id   4fd0ed371e60fae084e840f5718ddb4a
#
_cell.length_a   1.000
_cell.length_b   1.000
_cell.length_c   1.000
_cell.angle_alpha   90.00
_cell.angle_beta   90.00
_cell.angle_gamma   90.00
#
_symmetry.space_group_name_H-M   'P 1'
#
loop_
_entity.id
_entity.type
_entity.pdbx_description
1 polymer ?
#
loop_
_entity_poly.entity_id
_entity_poly.type
_entity_poly.pdbx_seq_one_letter_code
_entity_poly.pdbx_strand_id
1 'polypeptide(L)'
;MIRTIREFGIIPFFRSGIPGWSVEELTDPDCWFYTSDILGPWDWKIDAVREGDIAYGKFLSRKASFATVGWYRHLMNWRRADPKYRMALGEKYPAKTRSEKLMKYLSPAALEAIRKNGSLEMSELRSICGKKVTDCQIRTLGGKYAEVLRPSVKKNVMDSVIQFLDMGTWTVIGDFRRVYKGPNLEYTGWQRSSITRPDDLFHTDVQSDGQPFWAGRFEDKKADAVTVDCTPEESRQKLIEHISGFFPEERDAISKMI
;
A
#
# COMPACT_ATOMS: atom_id res chain seq x y z
N MET A 1 -6.64 -9.20 -15.82
CA MET A 1 -6.33 -8.68 -14.46
C MET A 1 -7.30 -7.59 -14.00
N ILE A 2 -7.43 -6.44 -14.67
CA ILE A 2 -8.32 -5.33 -14.24
C ILE A 2 -9.77 -5.81 -14.06
N ARG A 3 -10.31 -6.54 -15.03
CA ARG A 3 -11.65 -7.15 -14.93
C ARG A 3 -11.78 -8.04 -13.68
N THR A 4 -10.80 -8.89 -13.42
CA THR A 4 -10.76 -9.78 -12.26
C THR A 4 -10.71 -9.00 -10.94
N ILE A 5 -9.90 -7.91 -10.88
CA ILE A 5 -9.87 -7.04 -9.71
C ILE A 5 -11.25 -6.41 -9.45
N ARG A 6 -11.93 -5.95 -10.50
CA ARG A 6 -13.26 -5.36 -10.36
C ARG A 6 -14.34 -6.39 -9.97
N GLU A 7 -14.21 -7.62 -10.43
CA GLU A 7 -15.10 -8.74 -10.08
C GLU A 7 -14.99 -9.11 -8.61
N PHE A 8 -13.76 -9.35 -8.12
CA PHE A 8 -13.53 -9.66 -6.71
C PHE A 8 -13.63 -8.43 -5.79
N GLY A 9 -13.51 -7.22 -6.32
CA GLY A 9 -13.51 -5.98 -5.56
C GLY A 9 -12.25 -5.78 -4.71
N ILE A 10 -11.71 -6.84 -4.11
CA ILE A 10 -10.47 -6.87 -3.35
C ILE A 10 -9.78 -8.23 -3.55
N ILE A 11 -8.50 -8.23 -3.93
CA ILE A 11 -7.76 -9.46 -4.26
C ILE A 11 -6.27 -9.32 -3.95
N PRO A 12 -5.62 -10.30 -3.29
CA PRO A 12 -4.17 -10.38 -3.17
C PRO A 12 -3.49 -10.50 -4.54
N PHE A 13 -2.32 -9.90 -4.67
CA PHE A 13 -1.51 -10.06 -5.88
C PHE A 13 -0.82 -11.43 -5.91
N PHE A 14 -0.21 -11.82 -4.79
CA PHE A 14 0.42 -13.14 -4.58
C PHE A 14 -0.48 -14.08 -3.79
N ARG A 15 -0.22 -15.37 -3.87
CA ARG A 15 -0.95 -16.41 -3.13
C ARG A 15 -1.22 -16.03 -1.69
N SER A 16 -2.47 -16.06 -1.31
CA SER A 16 -2.93 -15.62 0.02
C SER A 16 -2.98 -16.74 1.07
N GLY A 17 -3.09 -17.98 0.64
CA GLY A 17 -3.43 -19.14 1.46
C GLY A 17 -4.91 -19.52 1.37
N ILE A 18 -5.71 -18.73 0.66
CA ILE A 18 -7.10 -19.06 0.28
C ILE A 18 -7.06 -19.44 -1.19
N PRO A 19 -7.33 -20.70 -1.55
CA PRO A 19 -7.21 -21.20 -2.92
C PRO A 19 -8.07 -20.40 -3.90
N GLY A 20 -7.49 -20.00 -5.03
CA GLY A 20 -8.16 -19.23 -6.07
C GLY A 20 -8.37 -17.74 -5.76
N TRP A 21 -7.94 -17.24 -4.59
CA TRP A 21 -8.05 -15.83 -4.24
C TRP A 21 -6.71 -15.11 -4.33
N SER A 22 -6.13 -15.09 -5.50
CA SER A 22 -4.99 -14.22 -5.83
C SER A 22 -4.81 -14.08 -7.34
N VAL A 23 -4.23 -12.98 -7.79
CA VAL A 23 -3.90 -12.79 -9.20
C VAL A 23 -2.93 -13.86 -9.67
N GLU A 24 -1.97 -14.25 -8.81
CA GLU A 24 -0.97 -15.27 -9.12
C GLU A 24 -1.60 -16.63 -9.42
N GLU A 25 -2.60 -17.06 -8.65
CA GLU A 25 -3.26 -18.35 -8.86
C GLU A 25 -4.20 -18.37 -10.08
N LEU A 26 -4.69 -17.19 -10.48
CA LEU A 26 -5.55 -17.02 -11.66
C LEU A 26 -4.76 -16.75 -12.95
N THR A 27 -3.43 -16.78 -12.89
CA THR A 27 -2.55 -16.52 -14.02
C THR A 27 -1.68 -17.74 -14.30
N ASP A 28 -1.47 -18.04 -15.57
CA ASP A 28 -0.52 -19.04 -15.98
C ASP A 28 0.89 -18.69 -15.48
N PRO A 29 1.59 -19.57 -14.76
CA PRO A 29 2.94 -19.31 -14.25
C PRO A 29 3.93 -18.84 -15.31
N ASP A 30 3.82 -19.34 -16.54
CA ASP A 30 4.70 -18.98 -17.65
C ASP A 30 4.44 -17.55 -18.16
N CYS A 31 3.30 -16.96 -17.82
CA CYS A 31 2.93 -15.59 -18.19
C CYS A 31 3.16 -14.57 -17.07
N TRP A 32 3.74 -14.97 -15.93
CA TRP A 32 3.81 -14.10 -14.74
C TRP A 32 4.78 -12.92 -14.88
N PHE A 33 5.96 -13.17 -15.43
CA PHE A 33 6.99 -12.15 -15.62
C PHE A 33 7.10 -11.68 -17.07
N TYR A 34 7.67 -10.50 -17.22
CA TYR A 34 8.09 -9.97 -18.51
C TYR A 34 9.03 -10.95 -19.22
N THR A 35 8.68 -11.29 -20.43
CA THR A 35 9.57 -11.88 -21.43
C THR A 35 9.77 -10.87 -22.56
N SER A 36 10.75 -11.09 -23.46
CA SER A 36 11.04 -10.14 -24.57
C SER A 36 9.81 -9.73 -25.39
N ASP A 37 8.79 -10.56 -25.42
CA ASP A 37 7.64 -10.41 -26.31
C ASP A 37 6.30 -10.24 -25.57
N ILE A 38 6.23 -10.57 -24.26
CA ILE A 38 4.98 -10.60 -23.51
C ILE A 38 5.12 -9.89 -22.16
N LEU A 39 4.22 -8.95 -21.88
CA LEU A 39 4.05 -8.37 -20.55
C LEU A 39 3.16 -9.29 -19.71
N GLY A 40 3.60 -9.61 -18.49
CA GLY A 40 2.84 -10.40 -17.54
C GLY A 40 2.14 -9.55 -16.46
N PRO A 41 1.42 -10.17 -15.53
CA PRO A 41 0.78 -9.50 -14.41
C PRO A 41 1.71 -8.61 -13.60
N TRP A 42 2.99 -8.95 -13.53
CA TRP A 42 4.01 -8.11 -12.91
C TRP A 42 4.09 -6.72 -13.55
N ASP A 43 3.82 -6.61 -14.84
CA ASP A 43 3.79 -5.34 -15.58
C ASP A 43 2.39 -4.74 -15.64
N TRP A 44 1.33 -5.56 -15.75
CA TRP A 44 -0.06 -5.11 -15.81
C TRP A 44 -0.54 -4.39 -14.55
N LYS A 45 0.14 -4.57 -13.40
CA LYS A 45 -0.18 -3.80 -12.19
C LYS A 45 -0.01 -2.30 -12.38
N ILE A 46 0.87 -1.86 -13.30
CA ILE A 46 1.03 -0.45 -13.68
C ILE A 46 -0.29 0.07 -14.24
N ASP A 47 -0.83 -0.65 -15.22
CA ASP A 47 -2.06 -0.26 -15.90
C ASP A 47 -3.24 -0.30 -14.93
N ALA A 48 -3.29 -1.32 -14.05
CA ALA A 48 -4.33 -1.42 -13.02
C ALA A 48 -4.33 -0.22 -12.04
N VAL A 49 -3.15 0.22 -11.60
CA VAL A 49 -3.05 1.41 -10.73
C VAL A 49 -3.46 2.68 -11.48
N ARG A 50 -3.15 2.75 -12.78
CA ARG A 50 -3.47 3.90 -13.62
C ARG A 50 -4.93 4.00 -14.07
N GLU A 51 -5.75 2.98 -13.81
CA GLU A 51 -7.21 3.06 -14.03
C GLU A 51 -7.90 4.11 -13.14
N GLY A 52 -7.33 4.42 -11.98
CA GLY A 52 -7.79 5.47 -11.09
C GLY A 52 -8.91 5.07 -10.12
N ASP A 53 -9.47 3.87 -10.29
CA ASP A 53 -10.47 3.29 -9.40
C ASP A 53 -9.96 2.05 -8.64
N ILE A 54 -8.64 1.80 -8.72
CA ILE A 54 -7.99 0.65 -8.09
C ILE A 54 -6.84 1.11 -7.20
N ALA A 55 -6.93 0.80 -5.91
CA ALA A 55 -5.86 0.93 -4.95
C ALA A 55 -4.93 -0.28 -5.02
N TYR A 56 -3.62 -0.06 -4.88
CA TYR A 56 -2.62 -1.12 -4.76
C TYR A 56 -1.68 -0.82 -3.60
N GLY A 57 -1.47 -1.79 -2.72
CA GLY A 57 -0.60 -1.67 -1.55
C GLY A 57 -0.56 -2.96 -0.74
N LYS A 58 0.11 -2.95 0.42
CA LYS A 58 0.24 -4.12 1.30
C LYS A 58 -0.82 -4.14 2.41
N PHE A 59 -2.09 -4.08 2.07
CA PHE A 59 -3.17 -3.95 3.04
C PHE A 59 -3.86 -5.25 3.43
N LEU A 60 -3.67 -6.38 2.74
CA LEU A 60 -4.16 -7.69 3.17
C LEU A 60 -3.02 -8.52 3.76
N SER A 61 -3.04 -8.74 5.06
CA SER A 61 -2.03 -9.53 5.78
C SER A 61 -0.58 -9.23 5.34
N ARG A 62 -0.26 -7.97 5.11
CA ARG A 62 1.06 -7.47 4.61
C ARG A 62 1.43 -7.92 3.20
N LYS A 63 0.52 -8.55 2.47
CA LYS A 63 0.72 -8.94 1.07
C LYS A 63 0.29 -7.82 0.14
N ALA A 64 1.00 -7.68 -0.98
CA ALA A 64 0.58 -6.80 -2.06
C ALA A 64 -0.81 -7.22 -2.54
N SER A 65 -1.71 -6.26 -2.66
CA SER A 65 -3.11 -6.52 -2.93
C SER A 65 -3.70 -5.38 -3.73
N PHE A 66 -4.74 -5.67 -4.48
CA PHE A 66 -5.58 -4.69 -5.16
C PHE A 66 -6.92 -4.56 -4.44
N ALA A 67 -7.49 -3.37 -4.50
CA ALA A 67 -8.87 -3.14 -4.12
C ALA A 67 -9.47 -2.06 -5.01
N THR A 68 -10.70 -2.26 -5.47
CA THR A 68 -11.46 -1.15 -6.07
C THR A 68 -11.72 -0.09 -5.01
N VAL A 69 -11.79 1.19 -5.39
CA VAL A 69 -12.02 2.31 -4.44
C VAL A 69 -13.29 2.07 -3.62
N GLY A 70 -14.33 1.49 -4.22
CA GLY A 70 -15.55 1.12 -3.52
C GLY A 70 -15.33 0.22 -2.30
N TRP A 71 -14.47 -0.80 -2.40
CA TRP A 71 -14.13 -1.68 -1.29
C TRP A 71 -12.97 -1.16 -0.45
N TYR A 72 -12.02 -0.45 -1.05
CA TYR A 72 -10.90 0.14 -0.33
C TYR A 72 -11.34 1.16 0.72
N ARG A 73 -12.38 1.96 0.45
CA ARG A 73 -12.94 2.92 1.43
C ARG A 73 -13.52 2.22 2.67
N HIS A 74 -14.11 1.02 2.55
CA HIS A 74 -14.52 0.22 3.70
C HIS A 74 -13.32 -0.26 4.52
N LEU A 75 -12.25 -0.68 3.83
CA LEU A 75 -10.99 -1.04 4.50
C LEU A 75 -10.37 0.17 5.23
N MET A 76 -10.42 1.36 4.63
CA MET A 76 -9.97 2.60 5.26
C MET A 76 -10.79 2.92 6.50
N ASN A 77 -12.12 2.87 6.41
CA ASN A 77 -13.01 3.14 7.54
C ASN A 77 -12.70 2.20 8.72
N TRP A 78 -12.57 0.90 8.46
CA TRP A 78 -12.21 -0.10 9.46
C TRP A 78 -10.82 0.12 10.06
N ARG A 79 -9.78 0.18 9.20
CA ARG A 79 -8.38 0.23 9.65
C ARG A 79 -7.99 1.53 10.32
N ARG A 80 -8.50 2.67 9.85
CA ARG A 80 -8.21 3.99 10.42
C ARG A 80 -8.89 4.22 11.77
N ALA A 81 -9.90 3.44 12.13
CA ALA A 81 -10.51 3.46 13.46
C ALA A 81 -9.66 2.72 14.50
N ASP A 82 -8.82 1.76 14.10
CA ASP A 82 -7.97 1.03 15.02
C ASP A 82 -6.90 1.95 15.65
N PRO A 83 -6.88 2.08 17.00
CA PRO A 83 -5.88 2.91 17.71
C PRO A 83 -4.44 2.58 17.37
N LYS A 84 -4.14 1.33 17.00
CA LYS A 84 -2.80 0.91 16.57
C LYS A 84 -2.35 1.65 15.32
N TYR A 85 -3.20 1.77 14.30
CA TYR A 85 -2.84 2.45 13.05
C TYR A 85 -2.90 3.97 13.19
N ARG A 86 -3.67 4.50 14.15
CA ARG A 86 -3.73 5.93 14.48
C ARG A 86 -2.43 6.49 15.06
N MET A 87 -1.48 5.60 15.44
CA MET A 87 -0.11 6.02 15.75
C MET A 87 0.55 6.80 14.59
N ALA A 88 0.13 6.53 13.35
CA ALA A 88 0.60 7.27 12.17
C ALA A 88 0.26 8.77 12.20
N LEU A 89 -0.79 9.14 12.93
CA LEU A 89 -1.19 10.53 13.18
C LEU A 89 -0.53 11.15 14.43
N GLY A 90 0.35 10.41 15.11
CA GLY A 90 0.97 10.84 16.36
C GLY A 90 0.09 10.62 17.60
N GLU A 91 -1.04 9.92 17.48
CA GLU A 91 -1.93 9.67 18.61
C GLU A 91 -1.30 8.73 19.64
N LYS A 92 -1.76 8.83 20.89
CA LYS A 92 -1.26 8.03 22.00
C LYS A 92 -1.64 6.56 21.80
N TYR A 93 -0.63 5.69 21.83
CA TYR A 93 -0.81 4.24 21.79
C TYR A 93 0.21 3.58 22.74
N PRO A 94 -0.20 2.57 23.55
CA PRO A 94 0.68 1.90 24.51
C PRO A 94 1.57 0.87 23.79
N ALA A 95 2.49 1.36 22.95
CA ALA A 95 3.42 0.53 22.19
C ALA A 95 4.25 -0.37 23.12
N LYS A 96 4.05 -1.67 23.05
CA LYS A 96 4.69 -2.67 23.92
C LYS A 96 5.90 -3.30 23.24
N THR A 97 5.75 -3.69 21.99
CA THR A 97 6.80 -4.36 21.23
C THR A 97 7.80 -3.36 20.64
N ARG A 98 9.00 -3.87 20.31
CA ARG A 98 10.02 -3.08 19.58
C ARG A 98 9.47 -2.52 18.26
N SER A 99 8.75 -3.33 17.52
CA SER A 99 8.15 -2.92 16.24
C SER A 99 7.16 -1.78 16.44
N GLU A 100 6.24 -1.88 17.40
CA GLU A 100 5.27 -0.83 17.70
C GLU A 100 5.94 0.48 18.13
N LYS A 101 7.00 0.40 18.93
CA LYS A 101 7.79 1.59 19.34
C LYS A 101 8.42 2.28 18.12
N LEU A 102 8.95 1.51 17.16
CA LEU A 102 9.47 2.05 15.91
C LEU A 102 8.37 2.69 15.05
N MET A 103 7.23 2.00 14.90
CA MET A 103 6.09 2.53 14.14
C MET A 103 5.55 3.82 14.76
N LYS A 104 5.34 3.84 16.06
CA LYS A 104 4.89 5.04 16.79
C LYS A 104 5.77 6.27 16.56
N TYR A 105 7.08 6.07 16.41
CA TYR A 105 8.03 7.16 16.24
C TYR A 105 8.23 7.55 14.77
N LEU A 106 8.26 6.60 13.87
CA LEU A 106 8.64 6.82 12.47
C LEU A 106 7.46 7.03 11.53
N SER A 107 6.31 6.39 11.78
CA SER A 107 5.18 6.49 10.86
C SER A 107 4.62 7.91 10.73
N PRO A 108 4.51 8.76 11.79
CA PRO A 108 4.09 10.14 11.61
C PRO A 108 5.05 10.95 10.74
N ALA A 109 6.36 10.68 10.88
CA ALA A 109 7.36 11.38 10.10
C ALA A 109 7.35 10.99 8.62
N ALA A 110 7.14 9.70 8.34
CA ALA A 110 7.03 9.19 6.99
C ALA A 110 5.75 9.70 6.32
N LEU A 111 4.63 9.66 7.02
CA LEU A 111 3.35 10.17 6.52
C LEU A 111 3.39 11.66 6.23
N GLU A 112 4.03 12.45 7.11
CA GLU A 112 4.20 13.88 6.90
C GLU A 112 5.14 14.18 5.71
N ALA A 113 6.20 13.40 5.52
CA ALA A 113 7.06 13.53 4.35
C ALA A 113 6.29 13.29 3.04
N ILE A 114 5.47 12.24 3.01
CA ILE A 114 4.62 11.95 1.85
C ILE A 114 3.59 13.07 1.64
N ARG A 115 2.92 13.53 2.70
CA ARG A 115 1.94 14.61 2.63
C ARG A 115 2.53 15.90 2.04
N LYS A 116 3.76 16.26 2.42
CA LYS A 116 4.44 17.47 1.93
C LYS A 116 4.88 17.39 0.48
N ASN A 117 5.19 16.19 0.00
CA ASN A 117 5.76 15.99 -1.33
C ASN A 117 4.75 15.37 -2.32
N GLY A 118 3.54 15.05 -1.87
CA GLY A 118 2.47 14.40 -2.64
C GLY A 118 2.74 12.92 -2.92
N SER A 119 3.87 12.60 -3.55
CA SER A 119 4.28 11.23 -3.85
C SER A 119 5.80 11.09 -3.77
N LEU A 120 6.29 9.99 -3.20
CA LEU A 120 7.71 9.73 -3.00
C LEU A 120 8.11 8.30 -3.39
N GLU A 121 9.21 8.13 -4.10
CA GLU A 121 9.86 6.82 -4.21
C GLU A 121 10.44 6.39 -2.84
N MET A 122 10.59 5.09 -2.62
CA MET A 122 11.17 4.57 -1.36
C MET A 122 12.59 5.09 -1.09
N SER A 123 13.37 5.36 -2.13
CA SER A 123 14.72 5.94 -2.03
C SER A 123 14.70 7.36 -1.46
N GLU A 124 13.76 8.18 -1.91
CA GLU A 124 13.56 9.55 -1.46
C GLU A 124 13.07 9.58 -0.01
N LEU A 125 12.10 8.74 0.30
CA LEU A 125 11.57 8.61 1.66
C LEU A 125 12.65 8.17 2.65
N ARG A 126 13.53 7.24 2.26
CA ARG A 126 14.69 6.83 3.07
C ARG A 126 15.68 7.96 3.27
N SER A 127 15.91 8.81 2.27
CA SER A 127 16.76 9.99 2.39
C SER A 127 16.16 11.00 3.37
N ILE A 128 14.90 11.35 3.22
CA ILE A 128 14.21 12.33 4.06
C ILE A 128 14.14 11.85 5.52
N CYS A 129 13.79 10.59 5.75
CA CYS A 129 13.60 10.03 7.09
C CYS A 129 14.89 9.47 7.72
N GLY A 130 16.00 9.43 7.01
CA GLY A 130 17.22 8.71 7.41
C GLY A 130 17.78 9.15 8.77
N LYS A 131 17.81 10.44 9.06
CA LYS A 131 18.22 10.96 10.37
C LYS A 131 17.30 10.52 11.50
N LYS A 132 15.99 10.60 11.30
CA LYS A 132 14.98 10.18 12.30
C LYS A 132 15.03 8.67 12.56
N VAL A 133 15.33 7.86 11.54
CA VAL A 133 15.54 6.42 11.71
C VAL A 133 16.74 6.17 12.63
N THR A 134 17.84 6.86 12.41
CA THR A 134 19.04 6.75 13.24
C THR A 134 18.77 7.15 14.69
N ASP A 135 18.17 8.31 14.90
CA ASP A 135 17.85 8.83 16.24
C ASP A 135 16.89 7.91 16.99
N CYS A 136 15.89 7.35 16.29
CA CYS A 136 14.93 6.41 16.87
C CYS A 136 15.61 5.11 17.31
N GLN A 137 16.48 4.55 16.48
CA GLN A 137 17.21 3.33 16.81
C GLN A 137 18.08 3.52 18.03
N ILE A 138 18.82 4.64 18.14
CA ILE A 138 19.66 4.97 19.29
C ILE A 138 18.82 5.09 20.57
N ARG A 139 17.70 5.83 20.52
CA ARG A 139 16.85 6.08 21.70
C ARG A 139 16.05 4.85 22.15
N THR A 140 15.53 4.08 21.20
CA THR A 140 14.56 3.00 21.48
C THR A 140 15.24 1.68 21.83
N LEU A 141 16.46 1.48 21.34
CA LEU A 141 17.18 0.19 21.42
C LEU A 141 18.34 0.20 22.41
N GLY A 142 18.73 1.38 22.89
CA GLY A 142 19.90 1.55 23.77
C GLY A 142 21.24 1.34 23.05
N GLY A 143 22.36 1.81 23.66
CA GLY A 143 23.68 1.82 23.03
C GLY A 143 24.27 0.48 22.59
N LYS A 144 23.70 -0.65 23.03
CA LYS A 144 24.09 -2.00 22.55
C LYS A 144 23.75 -2.26 21.08
N TYR A 145 22.93 -1.42 20.46
CA TYR A 145 22.43 -1.62 19.10
C TYR A 145 23.00 -0.62 18.07
N ALA A 146 24.04 0.12 18.41
CA ALA A 146 24.74 0.99 17.45
C ALA A 146 25.22 0.21 16.21
N GLU A 147 25.57 -1.07 16.37
CA GLU A 147 25.93 -1.98 15.26
C GLU A 147 24.77 -2.29 14.32
N VAL A 148 23.54 -2.14 14.79
CA VAL A 148 22.31 -2.37 13.97
C VAL A 148 22.05 -1.22 12.99
N LEU A 149 22.87 -0.17 13.02
CA LEU A 149 22.78 0.99 12.12
C LEU A 149 23.39 0.76 10.73
N ARG A 150 23.69 -0.47 10.35
CA ARG A 150 24.16 -0.79 8.98
C ARG A 150 23.11 -0.32 7.95
N PRO A 151 23.55 0.15 6.77
CA PRO A 151 22.64 0.66 5.74
C PRO A 151 21.50 -0.31 5.37
N SER A 152 21.77 -1.61 5.39
CA SER A 152 20.77 -2.67 5.15
C SER A 152 19.64 -2.69 6.19
N VAL A 153 19.97 -2.42 7.46
CA VAL A 153 18.97 -2.39 8.54
C VAL A 153 18.08 -1.14 8.43
N LYS A 154 18.66 0.01 8.08
CA LYS A 154 17.91 1.24 7.82
C LYS A 154 16.90 1.04 6.67
N LYS A 155 17.28 0.33 5.62
CA LYS A 155 16.42 -0.03 4.51
C LYS A 155 15.20 -0.82 5.01
N ASN A 156 15.43 -1.88 5.74
CA ASN A 156 14.36 -2.77 6.22
C ASN A 156 13.40 -2.08 7.20
N VAL A 157 13.90 -1.13 7.99
CA VAL A 157 13.05 -0.35 8.91
C VAL A 157 12.03 0.49 8.14
N MET A 158 12.46 1.22 7.11
CA MET A 158 11.54 2.04 6.32
C MET A 158 10.54 1.19 5.52
N ASP A 159 10.96 0.04 5.00
CA ASP A 159 10.06 -0.90 4.35
C ASP A 159 8.96 -1.38 5.33
N SER A 160 9.32 -1.64 6.59
CA SER A 160 8.36 -1.99 7.65
C SER A 160 7.43 -0.84 8.02
N VAL A 161 7.94 0.41 8.01
CA VAL A 161 7.11 1.61 8.26
C VAL A 161 6.07 1.77 7.17
N ILE A 162 6.47 1.68 5.90
CA ILE A 162 5.52 1.77 4.79
C ILE A 162 4.52 0.61 4.81
N GLN A 163 4.97 -0.61 5.07
CA GLN A 163 4.06 -1.74 5.23
C GLN A 163 3.04 -1.52 6.36
N PHE A 164 3.44 -0.89 7.47
CA PHE A 164 2.53 -0.53 8.54
C PHE A 164 1.53 0.56 8.10
N LEU A 165 1.99 1.58 7.37
CA LEU A 165 1.14 2.63 6.82
C LEU A 165 0.15 2.08 5.78
N ASP A 166 0.60 1.19 4.90
CA ASP A 166 -0.27 0.50 3.93
C ASP A 166 -1.34 -0.35 4.65
N MET A 167 -0.93 -1.11 5.69
CA MET A 167 -1.86 -1.89 6.51
C MET A 167 -2.90 -1.02 7.22
N GLY A 168 -2.54 0.17 7.65
CA GLY A 168 -3.43 1.17 8.22
C GLY A 168 -4.17 2.01 7.18
N THR A 169 -3.96 1.72 5.88
CA THR A 169 -4.54 2.48 4.76
C THR A 169 -4.20 3.98 4.75
N TRP A 170 -3.06 4.34 5.36
CA TRP A 170 -2.52 5.70 5.33
C TRP A 170 -1.72 6.00 4.08
N THR A 171 -1.21 4.94 3.43
CA THR A 171 -0.48 5.02 2.17
C THR A 171 -0.97 3.98 1.17
N VAL A 172 -0.70 4.25 -0.09
CA VAL A 172 -1.01 3.42 -1.26
C VAL A 172 0.06 3.68 -2.32
N ILE A 173 0.21 2.76 -3.26
CA ILE A 173 1.05 3.01 -4.43
C ILE A 173 0.33 3.95 -5.39
N GLY A 174 0.94 5.10 -5.66
CA GLY A 174 0.40 6.12 -6.55
C GLY A 174 0.65 5.83 -8.03
N ASP A 175 1.86 5.41 -8.36
CA ASP A 175 2.23 5.03 -9.74
C ASP A 175 3.45 4.11 -9.74
N PHE A 176 3.75 3.56 -10.91
CA PHE A 176 4.95 2.80 -11.20
C PHE A 176 5.70 3.39 -12.39
N ARG A 177 7.02 3.47 -12.26
CA ARG A 177 7.91 3.86 -13.34
C ARG A 177 8.73 2.65 -13.79
N ARG A 178 8.66 2.31 -15.08
CA ARG A 178 9.53 1.29 -15.69
C ARG A 178 10.99 1.73 -15.67
N VAL A 179 11.89 0.79 -15.41
CA VAL A 179 13.34 1.04 -15.38
C VAL A 179 13.96 0.56 -16.69
N TYR A 180 14.59 1.47 -17.40
CA TYR A 180 15.30 1.22 -18.65
C TYR A 180 16.80 1.33 -18.42
N LYS A 181 17.60 0.51 -19.09
CA LYS A 181 19.06 0.51 -19.00
C LYS A 181 19.70 0.34 -20.37
N GLY A 182 21.02 0.60 -20.40
CA GLY A 182 21.81 0.48 -21.61
C GLY A 182 21.61 1.62 -22.61
N PRO A 183 22.45 1.68 -23.67
CA PRO A 183 22.39 2.74 -24.68
C PRO A 183 21.11 2.69 -25.51
N ASN A 184 20.49 1.52 -25.66
CA ASN A 184 19.25 1.31 -26.40
C ASN A 184 17.99 1.51 -25.53
N LEU A 185 18.13 1.90 -24.25
CA LEU A 185 17.03 2.08 -23.30
C LEU A 185 16.11 0.84 -23.23
N GLU A 186 16.69 -0.34 -23.07
CA GLU A 186 15.96 -1.59 -22.95
C GLU A 186 15.25 -1.69 -21.60
N TYR A 187 14.01 -2.14 -21.60
CA TYR A 187 13.26 -2.38 -20.38
C TYR A 187 13.85 -3.56 -19.60
N THR A 188 14.11 -3.36 -18.32
CA THR A 188 14.79 -4.35 -17.47
C THR A 188 13.85 -5.35 -16.80
N GLY A 189 12.53 -5.26 -17.05
CA GLY A 189 11.53 -6.01 -16.28
C GLY A 189 11.30 -5.47 -14.85
N TRP A 190 11.99 -4.40 -14.45
CA TRP A 190 11.88 -3.81 -13.12
C TRP A 190 11.12 -2.49 -13.13
N GLN A 191 10.46 -2.23 -12.02
CA GLN A 191 9.65 -1.02 -11.82
C GLN A 191 9.99 -0.40 -10.46
N ARG A 192 9.88 0.91 -10.40
CA ARG A 192 9.92 1.68 -9.15
C ARG A 192 8.54 2.20 -8.86
N SER A 193 8.08 1.96 -7.64
CA SER A 193 6.81 2.49 -7.16
C SER A 193 7.00 3.82 -6.45
N SER A 194 6.06 4.71 -6.63
CA SER A 194 5.87 5.87 -5.78
C SER A 194 4.76 5.62 -4.76
N ILE A 195 4.93 6.17 -3.57
CA ILE A 195 4.03 6.02 -2.43
C ILE A 195 3.34 7.36 -2.24
N THR A 196 2.02 7.33 -2.13
CA THR A 196 1.18 8.51 -1.89
C THR A 196 0.14 8.22 -0.82
N ARG A 197 -0.66 9.22 -0.43
CA ARG A 197 -1.82 9.01 0.44
C ARG A 197 -3.05 8.70 -0.41
N PRO A 198 -3.92 7.77 0.03
CA PRO A 198 -5.20 7.52 -0.65
C PRO A 198 -6.05 8.78 -0.79
N ASP A 199 -6.03 9.62 0.25
CA ASP A 199 -6.79 10.87 0.26
C ASP A 199 -6.34 11.84 -0.84
N ASP A 200 -5.05 11.82 -1.23
CA ASP A 200 -4.53 12.64 -2.32
C ASP A 200 -4.75 11.99 -3.69
N LEU A 201 -4.78 10.66 -3.75
CA LEU A 201 -4.93 9.92 -4.99
C LEU A 201 -6.38 9.83 -5.48
N PHE A 202 -7.32 9.68 -4.55
CA PHE A 202 -8.73 9.42 -4.85
C PHE A 202 -9.65 10.62 -4.58
N HIS A 203 -9.11 11.77 -4.20
CA HIS A 203 -9.87 13.00 -4.04
C HIS A 203 -10.09 13.70 -5.37
N THR A 204 -11.34 14.11 -5.59
CA THR A 204 -11.77 14.84 -6.76
C THR A 204 -11.85 16.35 -6.57
N ASP A 205 -11.75 16.85 -5.34
CA ASP A 205 -12.05 18.25 -5.01
C ASP A 205 -10.83 19.16 -4.91
N VAL A 206 -9.62 18.69 -5.20
CA VAL A 206 -8.43 19.53 -5.15
C VAL A 206 -8.01 19.94 -6.55
N GLN A 207 -8.60 21.01 -7.05
CA GLN A 207 -7.92 21.87 -8.04
C GLN A 207 -6.75 22.54 -7.32
N SER A 208 -5.57 21.98 -7.37
CA SER A 208 -4.35 22.63 -6.94
C SER A 208 -3.37 22.72 -8.08
N ASP A 209 -2.96 23.93 -8.38
CA ASP A 209 -1.79 24.21 -9.20
C ASP A 209 -0.59 23.47 -8.60
N GLY A 210 -0.17 22.38 -9.18
CA GLY A 210 0.93 21.54 -8.68
C GLY A 210 0.59 20.06 -8.53
N GLN A 211 -0.52 19.60 -9.08
CA GLN A 211 -0.86 18.18 -9.10
C GLN A 211 0.15 17.37 -9.92
N PRO A 212 0.54 16.17 -9.45
CA PRO A 212 1.32 15.24 -10.25
C PRO A 212 0.63 14.97 -11.59
N PHE A 213 1.41 14.76 -12.67
CA PHE A 213 0.88 14.61 -14.03
C PHE A 213 -0.16 13.49 -14.20
N TRP A 214 -0.24 12.56 -13.27
CA TRP A 214 -1.24 11.48 -13.26
C TRP A 214 -2.59 11.90 -12.65
N ALA A 215 -2.67 13.00 -11.91
CA ALA A 215 -3.93 13.48 -11.35
C ALA A 215 -4.96 13.84 -12.42
N GLY A 216 -4.52 14.42 -13.54
CA GLY A 216 -5.39 14.73 -14.67
C GLY A 216 -6.05 13.53 -15.35
N ARG A 217 -5.59 12.29 -15.09
CA ARG A 217 -6.23 11.07 -15.59
C ARG A 217 -7.45 10.65 -14.79
N PHE A 218 -7.65 11.23 -13.62
CA PHE A 218 -8.72 10.89 -12.68
C PHE A 218 -9.82 11.94 -12.61
N GLU A 219 -9.68 13.06 -13.34
CA GLU A 219 -10.63 14.19 -13.35
C GLU A 219 -12.06 13.78 -13.70
N ASP A 220 -12.23 12.77 -14.55
CA ASP A 220 -13.55 12.28 -14.99
C ASP A 220 -14.16 11.24 -14.04
N LYS A 221 -13.41 10.72 -13.08
CA LYS A 221 -13.89 9.71 -12.13
C LYS A 221 -14.10 10.35 -10.77
N LYS A 222 -15.28 10.90 -10.55
CA LYS A 222 -15.78 11.28 -9.22
C LYS A 222 -15.81 10.03 -8.34
N ALA A 223 -14.66 9.68 -7.76
CA ALA A 223 -14.66 8.84 -6.59
C ALA A 223 -15.26 9.71 -5.48
N ASP A 224 -16.55 9.54 -5.24
CA ASP A 224 -17.17 10.09 -4.05
C ASP A 224 -16.27 9.81 -2.87
N ALA A 225 -15.98 10.86 -2.12
CA ALA A 225 -15.00 10.92 -1.04
C ALA A 225 -14.79 9.56 -0.36
N VAL A 226 -13.59 9.30 0.08
CA VAL A 226 -13.12 8.07 0.76
C VAL A 226 -13.94 7.75 2.03
N THR A 227 -15.08 8.39 2.19
CA THR A 227 -16.03 8.22 3.28
C THR A 227 -17.07 7.16 2.93
N VAL A 228 -17.47 6.41 3.93
CA VAL A 228 -18.60 5.48 3.87
C VAL A 228 -19.59 5.84 4.95
N ASP A 229 -20.88 5.71 4.63
CA ASP A 229 -21.96 5.94 5.58
C ASP A 229 -22.26 4.64 6.36
N CYS A 230 -21.29 4.21 7.15
CA CYS A 230 -21.43 3.07 8.06
C CYS A 230 -20.30 3.09 9.12
N THR A 231 -20.52 2.36 10.21
CA THR A 231 -19.50 2.20 11.26
C THR A 231 -18.28 1.41 10.77
N PRO A 232 -17.14 1.52 11.46
CA PRO A 232 -15.96 0.70 11.17
C PRO A 232 -16.24 -0.80 11.21
N GLU A 233 -17.00 -1.25 12.19
CA GLU A 233 -17.39 -2.66 12.39
C GLU A 233 -18.27 -3.14 11.24
N GLU A 234 -19.24 -2.35 10.81
CA GLU A 234 -20.08 -2.65 9.64
C GLU A 234 -19.24 -2.69 8.36
N SER A 235 -18.26 -1.81 8.20
CA SER A 235 -17.32 -1.85 7.08
C SER A 235 -16.52 -3.14 7.06
N ARG A 236 -16.01 -3.57 8.22
CA ARG A 236 -15.31 -4.85 8.35
C ARG A 236 -16.21 -6.02 7.99
N GLN A 237 -17.42 -6.03 8.50
CA GLN A 237 -18.39 -7.10 8.24
C GLN A 237 -18.75 -7.18 6.76
N LYS A 238 -18.99 -6.05 6.10
CA LYS A 238 -19.26 -5.99 4.63
C LYS A 238 -18.10 -6.57 3.82
N LEU A 239 -16.85 -6.27 4.19
CA LEU A 239 -15.66 -6.83 3.53
C LEU A 239 -15.60 -8.35 3.67
N ILE A 240 -15.81 -8.87 4.88
CA ILE A 240 -15.81 -10.31 5.15
C ILE A 240 -16.94 -11.00 4.37
N GLU A 241 -18.14 -10.47 4.40
CA GLU A 241 -19.29 -11.04 3.71
C GLU A 241 -19.11 -11.06 2.19
N HIS A 242 -18.60 -9.96 1.64
CA HIS A 242 -18.34 -9.87 0.20
C HIS A 242 -17.35 -10.94 -0.27
N ILE A 243 -16.20 -11.05 0.42
CA ILE A 243 -15.17 -12.02 0.02
C ILE A 243 -15.65 -13.46 0.29
N SER A 244 -16.32 -13.69 1.42
CA SER A 244 -16.89 -15.01 1.76
C SER A 244 -18.00 -15.44 0.79
N GLY A 245 -18.62 -14.52 0.07
CA GLY A 245 -19.55 -14.84 -1.01
C GLY A 245 -18.88 -15.61 -2.15
N PHE A 246 -17.61 -15.40 -2.42
CA PHE A 246 -16.81 -16.16 -3.38
C PHE A 246 -16.17 -17.41 -2.76
N PHE A 247 -15.83 -17.38 -1.47
CA PHE A 247 -15.09 -18.42 -0.76
C PHE A 247 -15.77 -18.75 0.59
N PRO A 248 -16.95 -19.36 0.59
CA PRO A 248 -17.74 -19.56 1.81
C PRO A 248 -17.04 -20.43 2.86
N GLU A 249 -16.28 -21.45 2.43
CA GLU A 249 -15.53 -22.34 3.31
C GLU A 249 -14.36 -21.64 4.01
N GLU A 250 -13.92 -20.48 3.50
CA GLU A 250 -12.72 -19.77 3.96
C GLU A 250 -13.03 -18.56 4.85
N ARG A 251 -14.26 -18.43 5.33
CA ARG A 251 -14.74 -17.25 6.10
C ARG A 251 -13.83 -16.89 7.27
N ASP A 252 -13.35 -17.90 8.02
CA ASP A 252 -12.47 -17.68 9.18
C ASP A 252 -11.08 -17.17 8.78
N ALA A 253 -10.54 -17.69 7.67
CA ALA A 253 -9.28 -17.24 7.11
C ALA A 253 -9.39 -15.80 6.59
N ILE A 254 -10.47 -15.49 5.87
CA ILE A 254 -10.80 -14.14 5.39
C ILE A 254 -10.89 -13.16 6.55
N SER A 255 -11.62 -13.52 7.62
CA SER A 255 -11.80 -12.67 8.80
C SER A 255 -10.49 -12.32 9.52
N LYS A 256 -9.47 -13.18 9.43
CA LYS A 256 -8.12 -12.92 9.97
C LYS A 256 -7.25 -12.07 9.06
N MET A 257 -7.58 -12.02 7.77
CA MET A 257 -6.82 -11.23 6.78
C MET A 257 -7.30 -9.78 6.71
N ILE A 258 -8.61 -9.57 6.90
CA ILE A 258 -9.27 -8.25 7.01
C ILE A 258 -9.03 -7.65 8.40
#